data_d8b06ec733d91ad3b0f2b98ac20120bb
#
_entry.id   d8b06ec733d91ad3b0f2b98ac20120bb
#
_cell.length_a   1.000
_cell.length_b   1.000
_cell.length_c   1.000
_cell.angle_alpha   90.00
_cell.angle_beta   90.00
_cell.angle_gamma   90.00
#
_symmetry.space_group_name_H-M   'P 1'
#
loop_
_entity.id
_entity.type
_entity.pdbx_description
1 polymer ?
#
loop_
_entity_poly.entity_id
_entity_poly.type
_entity_poly.pdbx_seq_one_letter_code
_entity_poly.pdbx_strand_id
1 'polypeptide(L)'
;MQYVGIGALLVVVFTILTALLRANELFCVSSRRGKTLVVRGALPESLCGALEGALRHPSPDQALVKGFSSDDELRLTVTGVEGAQEQRVQALFAAYPFDLPAWPRATNRTWWQVVGFVWLAWWMQERDEEPPQGGPPKSNIVPFRK
;
A
#
# COMPACT_ATOMS: atom_id res chain seq x y z
N MET A 1 31.70 26.01 0.90
CA MET A 1 31.57 24.85 -0.02
C MET A 1 31.69 23.49 0.66
N GLN A 2 32.39 23.33 1.79
CA GLN A 2 32.54 22.03 2.50
C GLN A 2 31.20 21.44 2.99
N TYR A 3 30.27 22.24 3.47
CA TYR A 3 28.98 21.75 4.02
C TYR A 3 28.04 21.17 2.95
N VAL A 4 28.14 21.58 1.69
CA VAL A 4 27.34 21.05 0.58
C VAL A 4 27.74 19.60 0.28
N GLY A 5 29.05 19.30 0.33
CA GLY A 5 29.56 17.94 0.13
C GLY A 5 29.12 16.97 1.24
N ILE A 6 29.15 17.43 2.50
CA ILE A 6 28.69 16.63 3.65
C ILE A 6 27.19 16.36 3.56
N GLY A 7 26.40 17.38 3.21
CA GLY A 7 24.95 17.23 3.04
C GLY A 7 24.60 16.22 1.93
N ALA A 8 25.27 16.31 0.78
CA ALA A 8 25.07 15.37 -0.31
C ALA A 8 25.45 13.92 0.09
N LEU A 9 26.55 13.74 0.80
CA LEU A 9 26.97 12.42 1.30
C LEU A 9 25.94 11.82 2.25
N LEU A 10 25.41 12.61 3.18
CA LEU A 10 24.38 12.16 4.13
C LEU A 10 23.10 11.70 3.42
N VAL A 11 22.66 12.44 2.40
CA VAL A 11 21.49 12.06 1.59
C VAL A 11 21.73 10.73 0.87
N VAL A 12 22.90 10.53 0.28
CA VAL A 12 23.26 9.29 -0.41
C VAL A 12 23.29 8.13 0.59
N VAL A 13 23.96 8.28 1.72
CA VAL A 13 24.04 7.25 2.77
C VAL A 13 22.63 6.91 3.29
N PHE A 14 21.81 7.90 3.57
CA PHE A 14 20.44 7.69 4.02
C PHE A 14 19.60 6.96 2.96
N THR A 15 19.76 7.31 1.68
CA THR A 15 19.04 6.64 0.57
C THR A 15 19.46 5.17 0.45
N ILE A 16 20.77 4.88 0.52
CA ILE A 16 21.28 3.51 0.47
C ILE A 16 20.78 2.72 1.68
N LEU A 17 20.86 3.28 2.88
CA LEU A 17 20.41 2.62 4.09
C LEU A 17 18.90 2.31 4.04
N THR A 18 18.08 3.25 3.59
CA THR A 18 16.65 3.02 3.43
C THR A 18 16.34 1.97 2.36
N ALA A 19 17.11 1.93 1.27
CA ALA A 19 16.97 0.90 0.24
C ALA A 19 17.34 -0.49 0.77
N LEU A 20 18.41 -0.61 1.55
CA LEU A 20 18.84 -1.86 2.18
C LEU A 20 17.83 -2.37 3.20
N LEU A 21 17.32 -1.48 4.08
CA LEU A 21 16.30 -1.84 5.07
C LEU A 21 15.00 -2.31 4.44
N ARG A 22 14.73 -1.91 3.18
CA ARG A 22 13.52 -2.27 2.44
C ARG A 22 13.72 -3.38 1.41
N ALA A 23 14.94 -3.87 1.25
CA ALA A 23 15.24 -4.88 0.24
C ALA A 23 14.42 -6.17 0.41
N ASN A 24 14.11 -6.54 1.65
CA ASN A 24 13.36 -7.74 1.99
C ASN A 24 11.84 -7.49 2.12
N GLU A 25 11.37 -6.24 1.93
CA GLU A 25 9.94 -5.92 1.98
C GLU A 25 9.28 -6.28 0.66
N LEU A 26 8.39 -7.28 0.68
CA LEU A 26 7.65 -7.74 -0.48
C LEU A 26 6.48 -6.81 -0.80
N PHE A 27 5.76 -6.39 0.23
CA PHE A 27 4.64 -5.49 0.10
C PHE A 27 4.39 -4.67 1.38
N CYS A 28 3.74 -3.55 1.21
CA CYS A 28 3.21 -2.72 2.27
C CYS A 28 1.81 -2.27 1.89
N VAL A 29 0.84 -2.66 2.70
CA VAL A 29 -0.57 -2.31 2.52
C VAL A 29 -1.01 -1.44 3.66
N SER A 30 -1.65 -0.32 3.35
CA SER A 30 -2.27 0.56 4.34
C SER A 30 -3.77 0.53 4.18
N SER A 31 -4.49 0.42 5.29
CA SER A 31 -5.95 0.53 5.32
C SER A 31 -6.35 1.72 6.18
N ARG A 32 -7.28 2.52 5.67
CA ARG A 32 -7.88 3.64 6.38
C ARG A 32 -9.37 3.68 6.12
N ARG A 33 -10.16 3.72 7.19
CA ARG A 33 -11.63 3.89 7.10
C ARG A 33 -12.29 2.90 6.14
N GLY A 34 -11.82 1.65 6.13
CA GLY A 34 -12.35 0.58 5.28
C GLY A 34 -11.87 0.58 3.82
N LYS A 35 -11.02 1.54 3.41
CA LYS A 35 -10.31 1.53 2.13
C LYS A 35 -8.93 0.94 2.31
N THR A 36 -8.50 0.10 1.39
CA THR A 36 -7.19 -0.58 1.40
C THR A 36 -6.37 -0.13 0.21
N LEU A 37 -5.15 0.31 0.46
CA LEU A 37 -4.22 0.78 -0.54
C LEU A 37 -2.89 0.02 -0.46
N VAL A 38 -2.47 -0.55 -1.57
CA VAL A 38 -1.12 -1.13 -1.70
C VAL A 38 -0.13 0.00 -1.93
N VAL A 39 0.60 0.35 -0.87
CA VAL A 39 1.56 1.47 -0.90
C VAL A 39 2.84 1.07 -1.61
N ARG A 40 3.29 -0.17 -1.40
CA ARG A 40 4.53 -0.70 -2.00
C ARG A 40 4.39 -2.19 -2.31
N GLY A 41 5.19 -2.62 -3.29
CA GLY A 41 5.21 -3.99 -3.74
C GLY A 41 3.96 -4.35 -4.54
N ALA A 42 3.67 -5.63 -4.61
CA ALA A 42 2.47 -6.15 -5.24
C ALA A 42 1.87 -7.25 -4.36
N LEU A 43 0.55 -7.33 -4.36
CA LEU A 43 -0.20 -8.35 -3.66
C LEU A 43 -1.08 -9.06 -4.70
N PRO A 44 -1.23 -10.40 -4.64
CA PRO A 44 -2.18 -11.10 -5.48
C PRO A 44 -3.59 -10.51 -5.28
N GLU A 45 -4.35 -10.37 -6.37
CA GLU A 45 -5.66 -9.71 -6.34
C GLU A 45 -6.64 -10.43 -5.38
N SER A 46 -6.60 -11.77 -5.38
CA SER A 46 -7.39 -12.59 -4.46
C SER A 46 -7.09 -12.31 -3.00
N LEU A 47 -5.80 -12.12 -2.68
CA LEU A 47 -5.34 -11.82 -1.33
C LEU A 47 -5.67 -10.38 -0.93
N CYS A 48 -5.62 -9.44 -1.89
CA CYS A 48 -5.98 -8.05 -1.68
C CYS A 48 -7.46 -7.93 -1.26
N GLY A 49 -8.37 -8.59 -1.99
CA GLY A 49 -9.80 -8.60 -1.66
C GLY A 49 -10.10 -9.28 -0.31
N ALA A 50 -9.42 -10.39 0.00
CA ALA A 50 -9.58 -11.06 1.27
C ALA A 50 -9.05 -10.22 2.45
N LEU A 51 -7.93 -9.51 2.26
CA LEU A 51 -7.37 -8.60 3.25
C LEU A 51 -8.29 -7.40 3.49
N GLU A 52 -8.86 -6.82 2.44
CA GLU A 52 -9.86 -5.76 2.55
C GLU A 52 -11.07 -6.23 3.37
N GLY A 53 -11.58 -7.43 3.09
CA GLY A 53 -12.65 -8.04 3.87
C GLY A 53 -12.30 -8.22 5.35
N ALA A 54 -11.09 -8.69 5.66
CA ALA A 54 -10.62 -8.88 7.02
C ALA A 54 -10.44 -7.56 7.80
N LEU A 55 -10.07 -6.48 7.10
CA LEU A 55 -9.85 -5.15 7.70
C LEU A 55 -11.11 -4.27 7.70
N ARG A 56 -12.22 -4.73 7.11
CA ARG A 56 -13.44 -3.92 6.99
C ARG A 56 -14.22 -3.83 8.30
N HIS A 57 -14.21 -4.87 9.12
CA HIS A 57 -14.99 -4.93 10.36
C HIS A 57 -14.19 -5.56 11.53
N PRO A 58 -13.89 -4.78 12.58
CA PRO A 58 -14.04 -3.33 12.71
C PRO A 58 -13.13 -2.57 11.75
N SER A 59 -13.58 -1.42 11.25
CA SER A 59 -12.76 -0.58 10.38
C SER A 59 -11.72 0.17 11.21
N PRO A 60 -10.42 -0.13 11.07
CA PRO A 60 -9.39 0.59 11.80
C PRO A 60 -9.25 2.02 11.26
N ASP A 61 -8.94 2.97 12.12
CA ASP A 61 -8.63 4.35 11.69
C ASP A 61 -7.40 4.36 10.77
N GLN A 62 -6.41 3.56 11.12
CA GLN A 62 -5.22 3.33 10.30
C GLN A 62 -4.62 1.98 10.63
N ALA A 63 -4.60 1.08 9.66
CA ALA A 63 -3.88 -0.19 9.74
C ALA A 63 -2.73 -0.23 8.72
N LEU A 64 -1.67 -0.93 9.07
CA LEU A 64 -0.53 -1.16 8.20
C LEU A 64 -0.14 -2.63 8.27
N VAL A 65 -0.13 -3.28 7.12
CA VAL A 65 0.28 -4.68 6.94
C VAL A 65 1.52 -4.71 6.05
N LYS A 66 2.61 -5.24 6.56
CA LYS A 66 3.86 -5.39 5.83
C LYS A 66 4.22 -6.86 5.74
N GLY A 67 4.63 -7.29 4.56
CA GLY A 67 5.18 -8.61 4.32
C GLY A 67 6.66 -8.53 4.01
N PHE A 68 7.44 -9.36 4.67
CA PHE A 68 8.88 -9.50 4.47
C PHE A 68 9.21 -10.93 4.06
N SER A 69 10.15 -11.08 3.14
CA SER A 69 10.74 -12.38 2.83
C SER A 69 11.93 -12.61 3.76
N SER A 70 11.91 -13.72 4.47
CA SER A 70 13.03 -14.17 5.30
C SER A 70 13.14 -15.69 5.19
N ASP A 71 14.29 -16.20 4.74
CA ASP A 71 14.56 -17.65 4.64
C ASP A 71 13.46 -18.43 3.88
N ASP A 72 13.00 -17.89 2.76
CA ASP A 72 11.90 -18.41 1.93
C ASP A 72 10.53 -18.47 2.64
N GLU A 73 10.40 -17.82 3.78
CA GLU A 73 9.15 -17.68 4.50
C GLU A 73 8.62 -16.23 4.43
N LEU A 74 7.30 -16.11 4.41
CA LEU A 74 6.62 -14.83 4.53
C LEU A 74 6.44 -14.46 6.00
N ARG A 75 7.11 -13.41 6.44
CA ARG A 75 6.90 -12.81 7.76
C ARG A 75 6.01 -11.58 7.65
N LEU A 76 4.98 -11.53 8.49
CA LEU A 76 4.04 -10.43 8.53
C LEU A 76 4.26 -9.55 9.74
N THR A 77 4.14 -8.25 9.54
CA THR A 77 4.00 -7.27 10.61
C THR A 77 2.70 -6.52 10.40
N VAL A 78 1.82 -6.61 11.38
CA VAL A 78 0.51 -5.94 11.37
C VAL A 78 0.51 -4.91 12.48
N THR A 79 0.13 -3.68 12.18
CA THR A 79 0.06 -2.58 13.15
C THR A 79 -1.23 -1.80 12.97
N GLY A 80 -1.75 -1.25 14.07
CA GLY A 80 -2.96 -0.42 14.05
C GLY A 80 -4.27 -1.20 14.02
N VAL A 81 -4.26 -2.48 14.37
CA VAL A 81 -5.46 -3.32 14.48
C VAL A 81 -5.54 -3.98 15.86
N GLU A 82 -6.74 -4.37 16.26
CA GLU A 82 -6.94 -5.13 17.50
C GLU A 82 -6.50 -6.59 17.34
N GLY A 83 -6.14 -7.25 18.45
CA GLY A 83 -5.57 -8.60 18.45
C GLY A 83 -6.39 -9.65 17.70
N ALA A 84 -7.74 -9.62 17.80
CA ALA A 84 -8.60 -10.53 17.06
C ALA A 84 -8.55 -10.31 15.54
N GLN A 85 -8.38 -9.08 15.11
CA GLN A 85 -8.26 -8.71 13.70
C GLN A 85 -6.86 -9.06 13.17
N GLU A 86 -5.83 -8.86 13.98
CA GLU A 86 -4.47 -9.27 13.67
C GLU A 86 -4.40 -10.78 13.42
N GLN A 87 -5.03 -11.58 14.30
CA GLN A 87 -5.12 -13.03 14.13
C GLN A 87 -5.82 -13.45 12.83
N ARG A 88 -6.88 -12.74 12.42
CA ARG A 88 -7.57 -13.00 11.14
C ARG A 88 -6.66 -12.72 9.96
N VAL A 89 -5.92 -11.61 10.00
CA VAL A 89 -4.97 -11.27 8.95
C VAL A 89 -3.85 -12.31 8.89
N GLN A 90 -3.28 -12.70 10.03
CA GLN A 90 -2.25 -13.73 10.07
C GLN A 90 -2.76 -15.08 9.54
N ALA A 91 -3.96 -15.51 9.95
CA ALA A 91 -4.58 -16.76 9.47
C ALA A 91 -4.84 -16.73 7.95
N LEU A 92 -5.24 -15.58 7.41
CA LEU A 92 -5.46 -15.40 5.97
C LEU A 92 -4.17 -15.61 5.18
N PHE A 93 -3.06 -15.05 5.63
CA PHE A 93 -1.77 -15.23 4.98
C PHE A 93 -1.19 -16.64 5.20
N ALA A 94 -1.41 -17.23 6.38
CA ALA A 94 -1.00 -18.61 6.66
C ALA A 94 -1.72 -19.63 5.76
N ALA A 95 -2.96 -19.35 5.40
CA ALA A 95 -3.75 -20.20 4.49
C ALA A 95 -3.38 -19.99 3.00
N TYR A 96 -2.68 -18.89 2.67
CA TYR A 96 -2.28 -18.60 1.30
C TYR A 96 -0.95 -19.29 0.98
N PRO A 97 -0.88 -20.11 -0.11
CA PRO A 97 0.37 -20.75 -0.51
C PRO A 97 1.39 -19.67 -0.92
N PHE A 98 2.44 -19.54 -0.13
CA PHE A 98 3.51 -18.60 -0.41
C PHE A 98 4.52 -19.22 -1.36
N ASP A 99 4.63 -18.67 -2.55
CA ASP A 99 5.63 -19.03 -3.55
C ASP A 99 6.33 -17.76 -4.05
N LEU A 100 7.55 -17.55 -3.59
CA LEU A 100 8.37 -16.40 -3.96
C LEU A 100 8.55 -16.23 -5.48
N PRO A 101 8.86 -17.27 -6.26
CA PRO A 101 8.95 -17.17 -7.71
C PRO A 101 7.64 -16.74 -8.39
N ALA A 102 6.48 -17.16 -7.85
CA ALA A 102 5.16 -16.84 -8.38
C ALA A 102 4.59 -15.54 -7.78
N TRP A 103 5.28 -14.93 -6.80
CA TRP A 103 4.81 -13.68 -6.20
C TRP A 103 4.77 -12.55 -7.22
N PRO A 104 3.65 -11.82 -7.33
CA PRO A 104 3.53 -10.76 -8.31
C PRO A 104 4.60 -9.68 -8.09
N ARG A 105 5.28 -9.31 -9.15
CA ARG A 105 6.25 -8.21 -9.13
C ARG A 105 5.55 -6.94 -9.54
N ALA A 106 5.77 -5.86 -8.81
CA ALA A 106 5.27 -4.54 -9.20
C ALA A 106 5.92 -4.12 -10.53
N THR A 107 5.15 -4.21 -11.62
CA THR A 107 5.63 -3.89 -12.98
C THR A 107 5.74 -2.40 -13.24
N ASN A 108 4.88 -1.59 -12.60
CA ASN A 108 4.88 -0.13 -12.74
C ASN A 108 5.11 0.52 -11.38
N ARG A 109 6.38 0.68 -11.00
CA ARG A 109 6.74 1.44 -9.79
C ARG A 109 6.75 2.92 -10.12
N THR A 110 5.78 3.63 -9.63
CA THR A 110 5.80 5.08 -9.61
C THR A 110 6.84 5.56 -8.59
N TRP A 111 7.50 6.69 -8.83
CA TRP A 111 8.58 7.17 -7.97
C TRP A 111 8.20 7.30 -6.49
N TRP A 112 6.94 7.65 -6.16
CA TRP A 112 6.46 7.69 -4.76
C TRP A 112 6.33 6.31 -4.12
N GLN A 113 6.07 5.26 -4.90
CA GLN A 113 6.09 3.88 -4.40
C GLN A 113 7.51 3.44 -4.06
N VAL A 114 8.51 3.95 -4.78
CA VAL A 114 9.93 3.73 -4.46
C VAL A 114 10.31 4.45 -3.18
N VAL A 115 9.88 5.69 -3.01
CA VAL A 115 10.12 6.48 -1.78
C VAL A 115 9.27 5.95 -0.61
N GLY A 116 8.06 5.43 -0.91
CA GLY A 116 7.24 4.63 0.01
C GLY A 116 6.70 5.38 1.22
N PHE A 117 6.36 6.64 1.06
CA PHE A 117 5.66 7.39 2.09
C PHE A 117 4.17 7.07 2.05
N VAL A 118 3.67 6.41 3.09
CA VAL A 118 2.24 6.03 3.21
C VAL A 118 1.32 7.24 3.12
N TRP A 119 1.66 8.34 3.78
CA TRP A 119 0.85 9.56 3.74
C TRP A 119 0.77 10.19 2.35
N LEU A 120 1.85 10.12 1.57
CA LEU A 120 1.90 10.66 0.21
C LEU A 120 1.03 9.81 -0.74
N ALA A 121 1.04 8.48 -0.57
CA ALA A 121 0.19 7.58 -1.36
C ALA A 121 -1.30 7.88 -1.12
N TRP A 122 -1.70 8.09 0.13
CA TRP A 122 -3.07 8.47 0.49
C TRP A 122 -3.44 9.86 -0.04
N TRP A 123 -2.56 10.84 0.09
CA TRP A 123 -2.81 12.19 -0.41
C TRP A 123 -3.01 12.22 -1.93
N MET A 124 -2.25 11.43 -2.67
CA MET A 124 -2.40 11.32 -4.12
C MET A 124 -3.70 10.64 -4.51
N GLN A 125 -4.08 9.57 -3.80
CA GLN A 125 -5.34 8.89 -4.07
C GLN A 125 -6.55 9.78 -3.79
N GLU A 126 -6.55 10.50 -2.67
CA GLU A 126 -7.61 11.47 -2.36
C GLU A 126 -7.73 12.54 -3.45
N ARG A 127 -6.62 12.99 -4.02
CA ARG A 127 -6.59 13.96 -5.10
C ARG A 127 -7.17 13.42 -6.41
N ASP A 128 -6.92 12.16 -6.72
CA ASP A 128 -7.43 11.52 -7.94
C ASP A 128 -8.94 11.20 -7.81
N GLU A 129 -9.46 11.05 -6.60
CA GLU A 129 -10.88 10.83 -6.31
C GLU A 129 -11.69 12.14 -6.26
N GLU A 130 -11.06 13.33 -6.16
CA GLU A 130 -11.76 14.60 -6.27
C GLU A 130 -12.35 14.73 -7.70
N PRO A 131 -13.68 14.81 -7.85
CA PRO A 131 -14.27 15.03 -9.16
C PRO A 131 -13.75 16.36 -9.72
N PRO A 132 -13.50 16.48 -11.04
CA PRO A 132 -13.01 17.69 -11.63
C PRO A 132 -13.95 18.85 -11.25
N GLN A 133 -13.44 19.75 -10.43
CA GLN A 133 -14.19 20.93 -10.00
C GLN A 133 -14.50 21.77 -11.22
N GLY A 134 -15.77 21.82 -11.63
CA GLY A 134 -16.26 22.83 -12.55
C GLY A 134 -16.69 22.39 -13.95
N GLY A 135 -17.31 21.22 -14.10
CA GLY A 135 -18.18 20.99 -15.27
C GLY A 135 -19.66 21.11 -14.87
N PRO A 136 -20.50 21.86 -15.61
CA PRO A 136 -21.93 21.84 -15.33
C PRO A 136 -22.46 20.40 -15.48
N PRO A 137 -23.40 19.95 -14.64
CA PRO A 137 -23.95 18.62 -14.73
C PRO A 137 -24.51 18.42 -16.14
N LYS A 138 -23.97 17.43 -16.86
CA LYS A 138 -24.56 17.01 -18.13
C LYS A 138 -25.93 16.47 -17.78
N SER A 139 -26.95 17.33 -17.92
CA SER A 139 -28.35 16.93 -17.84
C SER A 139 -28.62 16.00 -19.02
N ASN A 140 -28.65 14.70 -18.77
CA ASN A 140 -29.23 13.73 -19.70
C ASN A 140 -30.75 13.95 -19.73
N ILE A 141 -31.19 15.01 -20.39
CA ILE A 141 -32.58 15.17 -20.78
C ILE A 141 -32.79 14.25 -21.96
N VAL A 142 -33.33 13.06 -21.69
CA VAL A 142 -33.83 12.16 -22.74
C VAL A 142 -35.14 12.79 -23.23
N PRO A 143 -35.25 13.24 -24.48
CA PRO A 143 -36.51 13.79 -25.00
C PRO A 143 -37.52 12.64 -25.12
N PHE A 144 -38.60 12.72 -24.35
CA PHE A 144 -39.76 11.86 -24.54
C PHE A 144 -40.35 12.16 -25.92
N ARG A 145 -40.22 11.21 -26.84
CA ARG A 145 -40.91 11.23 -28.15
C ARG A 145 -42.32 10.73 -27.94
N LYS A 146 -43.31 11.64 -28.22
CA LYS A 146 -44.74 11.28 -28.34
C LYS A 146 -44.96 10.45 -29.59
#